data_2b518f2c2d50c4248cc00579d998823a
#
_entry.id   2b518f2c2d50c4248cc00579d998823a
#
_cell.length_a   1.000
_cell.length_b   1.000
_cell.length_c   1.000
_cell.angle_alpha   90.00
_cell.angle_beta   90.00
_cell.angle_gamma   90.00
#
_symmetry.space_group_name_H-M   'P 1'
#
loop_
_entity.id
_entity.type
_entity.pdbx_description
1 polymer ?
#
loop_
_entity_poly.entity_id
_entity_poly.type
_entity_poly.pdbx_seq_one_letter_code
_entity_poly.pdbx_strand_id
1 'polypeptide(L)'
;MEKFTLEIIQDALVAAGDEMFKTLERTSMSPIIYESLDYAVGITDSKGELLAQGNGVTAFLAALDSVVKATLEKFDEKNPLKEGDIIIANTPYAGGGTHLSDVSVIYPVFYKEEVIAFTVNKAHWTELGGTFPGSVSTVATEIYQEGLHFPFIKIKSAGVLNDAIIDLIKGNVRLPESTLGDLFAGIAAAEVGARRVISIIDKYGLATYKKAKNDFLDYGERMCIEALKDIPNGIYKGETTIEDNGFGEGPFPIKAKITVTDTEFIADFNGSHPQ
;
A
#
# COMPACT_ATOMS: atom_id res chain seq x y z
N MET A 1 0.85 -5.33 -34.49
CA MET A 1 2.10 -5.34 -33.68
C MET A 1 1.93 -4.50 -32.40
N GLU A 2 1.42 -3.29 -32.51
CA GLU A 2 1.27 -2.39 -31.35
C GLU A 2 0.37 -2.95 -30.23
N LYS A 3 -0.80 -3.51 -30.56
CA LYS A 3 -1.75 -4.08 -29.58
C LYS A 3 -1.11 -5.22 -28.76
N PHE A 4 -0.42 -6.17 -29.38
CA PHE A 4 0.27 -7.25 -28.67
C PHE A 4 1.39 -6.73 -27.76
N THR A 5 2.09 -5.66 -28.17
CA THR A 5 3.13 -5.07 -27.33
C THR A 5 2.54 -4.46 -26.05
N LEU A 6 1.37 -3.82 -26.12
CA LEU A 6 0.68 -3.27 -24.94
C LEU A 6 0.24 -4.36 -23.97
N GLU A 7 -0.35 -5.45 -24.49
CA GLU A 7 -0.72 -6.63 -23.68
C GLU A 7 0.51 -7.27 -23.00
N ILE A 8 1.65 -7.40 -23.73
CA ILE A 8 2.87 -7.93 -23.14
C ILE A 8 3.43 -7.03 -22.01
N ILE A 9 3.32 -5.71 -22.16
CA ILE A 9 3.75 -4.78 -21.09
C ILE A 9 2.86 -4.93 -19.87
N GLN A 10 1.55 -5.07 -20.08
CA GLN A 10 0.59 -5.33 -19.01
C GLN A 10 0.91 -6.62 -18.24
N ASP A 11 1.09 -7.73 -18.96
CA ASP A 11 1.45 -9.02 -18.38
C ASP A 11 2.79 -8.96 -17.65
N ALA A 12 3.75 -8.19 -18.18
CA ALA A 12 5.04 -8.00 -17.54
C ALA A 12 4.95 -7.20 -16.23
N LEU A 13 4.03 -6.24 -16.13
CA LEU A 13 3.75 -5.51 -14.88
C LEU A 13 3.08 -6.42 -13.84
N VAL A 14 2.14 -7.26 -14.26
CA VAL A 14 1.50 -8.26 -13.38
C VAL A 14 2.56 -9.23 -12.86
N ALA A 15 3.39 -9.78 -13.75
CA ALA A 15 4.49 -10.68 -13.37
C ALA A 15 5.51 -10.00 -12.42
N ALA A 16 5.75 -8.70 -12.58
CA ALA A 16 6.59 -7.95 -11.64
C ALA A 16 5.94 -7.85 -10.25
N GLY A 17 4.62 -7.66 -10.16
CA GLY A 17 3.87 -7.73 -8.91
C GLY A 17 3.98 -9.09 -8.23
N ASP A 18 3.83 -10.18 -8.99
CA ASP A 18 4.00 -11.55 -8.47
C ASP A 18 5.43 -11.80 -7.95
N GLU A 19 6.44 -11.28 -8.65
CA GLU A 19 7.84 -11.40 -8.21
C GLU A 19 8.10 -10.58 -6.92
N MET A 20 7.53 -9.38 -6.80
CA MET A 20 7.56 -8.60 -5.55
C MET A 20 6.94 -9.39 -4.41
N PHE A 21 5.75 -9.98 -4.64
CA PHE A 21 5.04 -10.78 -3.66
C PHE A 21 5.89 -11.94 -3.18
N LYS A 22 6.43 -12.75 -4.10
CA LYS A 22 7.28 -13.88 -3.76
C LYS A 22 8.62 -13.50 -3.13
N THR A 23 9.15 -12.32 -3.44
CA THR A 23 10.35 -11.81 -2.79
C THR A 23 10.07 -11.53 -1.32
N LEU A 24 8.98 -10.81 -1.00
CA LEU A 24 8.61 -10.51 0.38
C LEU A 24 8.37 -11.79 1.20
N GLU A 25 7.59 -12.74 0.65
CA GLU A 25 7.33 -14.04 1.27
C GLU A 25 8.61 -14.78 1.67
N ARG A 26 9.58 -14.82 0.75
CA ARG A 26 10.79 -15.64 0.92
C ARG A 26 11.88 -14.99 1.75
N THR A 27 11.85 -13.69 1.93
CA THR A 27 12.91 -12.93 2.60
C THR A 27 12.49 -12.34 3.94
N SER A 28 11.18 -12.37 4.26
CA SER A 28 10.67 -11.92 5.56
C SER A 28 11.09 -12.87 6.69
N MET A 29 11.10 -12.34 7.90
CA MET A 29 11.49 -13.05 9.11
C MET A 29 10.30 -13.42 10.00
N SER A 30 9.14 -12.79 9.79
CA SER A 30 7.94 -12.99 10.60
C SER A 30 7.00 -14.03 9.99
N PRO A 31 6.53 -15.03 10.77
CA PRO A 31 5.54 -16.01 10.32
C PRO A 31 4.24 -15.36 9.79
N ILE A 32 3.85 -14.23 10.35
CA ILE A 32 2.66 -13.50 9.88
C ILE A 32 2.79 -13.06 8.42
N ILE A 33 4.01 -12.79 7.94
CA ILE A 33 4.28 -12.48 6.54
C ILE A 33 4.47 -13.75 5.72
N TYR A 34 5.40 -14.67 6.09
CA TYR A 34 5.74 -15.79 5.22
C TYR A 34 4.81 -17.00 5.33
N GLU A 35 4.02 -17.15 6.42
CA GLU A 35 3.04 -18.24 6.58
C GLU A 35 1.60 -17.74 6.38
N SER A 36 1.22 -16.65 7.09
CA SER A 36 -0.15 -16.12 7.03
C SER A 36 -0.37 -15.24 5.80
N LEU A 37 0.69 -14.81 5.12
CA LEU A 37 0.67 -13.93 3.95
C LEU A 37 -0.07 -12.60 4.21
N ASP A 38 0.10 -12.06 5.43
CA ASP A 38 -0.57 -10.83 5.84
C ASP A 38 0.15 -9.59 5.31
N TYR A 39 0.12 -9.46 3.99
CA TYR A 39 0.71 -8.35 3.24
C TYR A 39 0.09 -8.24 1.84
N ALA A 40 0.38 -7.12 1.18
CA ALA A 40 0.08 -6.89 -0.23
C ALA A 40 1.22 -6.11 -0.90
N VAL A 41 1.32 -6.25 -2.21
CA VAL A 41 2.29 -5.52 -3.04
C VAL A 41 1.61 -4.94 -4.26
N GLY A 42 2.11 -3.80 -4.75
CA GLY A 42 1.59 -3.16 -5.95
C GLY A 42 2.60 -2.29 -6.66
N ILE A 43 2.26 -1.98 -7.90
CA ILE A 43 2.96 -1.03 -8.76
C ILE A 43 1.93 0.02 -9.17
N THR A 44 2.24 1.28 -8.90
CA THR A 44 1.39 2.41 -9.33
C THR A 44 2.10 3.23 -10.40
N ASP A 45 1.36 4.08 -11.06
CA ASP A 45 1.96 5.12 -11.88
C ASP A 45 2.53 6.27 -11.04
N SER A 46 3.06 7.30 -11.71
CA SER A 46 3.64 8.49 -11.06
C SER A 46 2.61 9.35 -10.30
N LYS A 47 1.32 9.08 -10.44
CA LYS A 47 0.22 9.77 -9.74
C LYS A 47 -0.38 8.94 -8.61
N GLY A 48 0.11 7.70 -8.42
CA GLY A 48 -0.42 6.77 -7.44
C GLY A 48 -1.60 5.92 -7.96
N GLU A 49 -1.90 5.93 -9.26
CA GLU A 49 -2.92 5.05 -9.82
C GLU A 49 -2.38 3.61 -9.94
N LEU A 50 -3.10 2.63 -9.37
CA LEU A 50 -2.67 1.23 -9.32
C LEU A 50 -2.66 0.62 -10.73
N LEU A 51 -1.49 0.11 -11.15
CA LEU A 51 -1.29 -0.53 -12.46
C LEU A 51 -1.28 -2.05 -12.36
N ALA A 52 -0.65 -2.58 -11.34
CA ALA A 52 -0.53 -4.01 -11.12
C ALA A 52 -0.41 -4.30 -9.62
N GLN A 53 -0.85 -5.48 -9.24
CA GLN A 53 -0.76 -5.98 -7.87
C GLN A 53 -0.37 -7.45 -7.88
N GLY A 54 0.35 -7.90 -6.86
CA GLY A 54 0.50 -9.32 -6.56
C GLY A 54 -0.72 -9.84 -5.79
N ASN A 55 -0.75 -11.13 -5.51
CA ASN A 55 -1.67 -11.68 -4.53
C ASN A 55 -1.48 -11.00 -3.17
N GLY A 56 -2.52 -10.95 -2.33
CA GLY A 56 -2.38 -10.33 -1.03
C GLY A 56 -3.73 -10.09 -0.34
N VAL A 57 -3.66 -9.54 0.87
CA VAL A 57 -4.84 -9.17 1.64
C VAL A 57 -5.61 -8.07 0.92
N THR A 58 -6.87 -8.31 0.61
CA THR A 58 -7.71 -7.41 -0.21
C THR A 58 -7.82 -6.01 0.40
N ALA A 59 -7.90 -5.90 1.74
CA ALA A 59 -7.94 -4.61 2.43
C ALA A 59 -6.67 -3.80 2.20
N PHE A 60 -5.50 -4.45 2.14
CA PHE A 60 -4.24 -3.77 1.86
C PHE A 60 -4.11 -3.34 0.41
N LEU A 61 -4.58 -4.17 -0.53
CA LEU A 61 -4.58 -3.83 -1.95
C LEU A 61 -5.33 -2.51 -2.20
N ALA A 62 -6.49 -2.33 -1.57
CA ALA A 62 -7.30 -1.12 -1.68
C ALA A 62 -6.65 0.13 -1.05
N ALA A 63 -5.58 -0.05 -0.26
CA ALA A 63 -4.87 1.03 0.42
C ALA A 63 -3.55 1.45 -0.26
N LEU A 64 -3.05 0.66 -1.23
CA LEU A 64 -1.72 0.89 -1.81
C LEU A 64 -1.64 2.18 -2.64
N ASP A 65 -2.67 2.51 -3.39
CA ASP A 65 -2.75 3.77 -4.15
C ASP A 65 -2.82 4.99 -3.20
N SER A 66 -3.61 4.88 -2.15
CA SER A 66 -3.81 5.95 -1.17
C SER A 66 -2.51 6.29 -0.43
N VAL A 67 -1.70 5.30 -0.06
CA VAL A 67 -0.42 5.55 0.61
C VAL A 67 0.61 6.20 -0.34
N VAL A 68 0.56 5.87 -1.63
CA VAL A 68 1.40 6.55 -2.64
C VAL A 68 0.94 8.00 -2.85
N LYS A 69 -0.37 8.25 -2.95
CA LYS A 69 -0.93 9.61 -3.05
C LYS A 69 -0.55 10.47 -1.85
N ALA A 70 -0.66 9.94 -0.62
CA ALA A 70 -0.21 10.64 0.59
C ALA A 70 1.31 10.87 0.62
N THR A 71 2.10 9.96 0.04
CA THR A 71 3.55 10.16 -0.13
C THR A 71 3.82 11.35 -1.05
N LEU A 72 3.09 11.48 -2.16
CA LEU A 72 3.21 12.60 -3.10
C LEU A 72 2.81 13.94 -2.46
N GLU A 73 1.81 13.95 -1.59
CA GLU A 73 1.41 15.14 -0.83
C GLU A 73 2.49 15.55 0.19
N LYS A 74 3.15 14.57 0.82
CA LYS A 74 4.21 14.81 1.82
C LYS A 74 5.52 15.31 1.19
N PHE A 75 5.85 14.79 0.00
CA PHE A 75 7.10 15.09 -0.70
C PHE A 75 6.81 15.94 -1.94
N ASP A 76 6.59 17.22 -1.68
CA ASP A 76 6.28 18.25 -2.68
C ASP A 76 7.55 18.93 -3.25
N GLU A 77 7.37 20.03 -3.98
CA GLU A 77 8.46 20.82 -4.58
C GLU A 77 9.47 21.35 -3.55
N LYS A 78 9.08 21.53 -2.27
CA LYS A 78 9.97 22.01 -1.20
C LYS A 78 10.83 20.89 -0.62
N ASN A 79 10.35 19.67 -0.69
CA ASN A 79 11.06 18.48 -0.21
C ASN A 79 10.89 17.33 -1.20
N PRO A 80 11.45 17.44 -2.42
CA PRO A 80 11.19 16.49 -3.48
C PRO A 80 11.76 15.10 -3.19
N LEU A 81 11.12 14.10 -3.77
CA LEU A 81 11.67 12.76 -3.87
C LEU A 81 12.91 12.77 -4.75
N LYS A 82 13.88 11.92 -4.42
CA LYS A 82 15.12 11.72 -5.16
C LYS A 82 15.29 10.25 -5.53
N GLU A 83 16.03 10.00 -6.59
CA GLU A 83 16.40 8.65 -6.96
C GLU A 83 17.11 7.95 -5.80
N GLY A 84 16.69 6.72 -5.50
CA GLY A 84 17.17 5.94 -4.36
C GLY A 84 16.54 6.26 -3.00
N ASP A 85 15.58 7.18 -2.93
CA ASP A 85 14.76 7.35 -1.74
C ASP A 85 13.87 6.11 -1.52
N ILE A 86 13.68 5.73 -0.26
CA ILE A 86 12.66 4.77 0.15
C ILE A 86 11.95 5.32 1.37
N ILE A 87 10.63 5.29 1.34
CA ILE A 87 9.77 5.83 2.39
C ILE A 87 9.11 4.67 3.15
N ILE A 88 9.00 4.81 4.48
CA ILE A 88 8.15 3.96 5.30
C ILE A 88 7.03 4.78 5.92
N ALA A 89 5.85 4.17 6.03
CA ALA A 89 4.66 4.81 6.61
C ALA A 89 3.71 3.78 7.21
N ASN A 90 3.11 4.13 8.35
CA ASN A 90 2.07 3.32 9.00
C ASN A 90 1.00 4.18 9.67
N THR A 91 0.83 5.43 9.25
CA THR A 91 -0.16 6.36 9.82
C THR A 91 -1.59 5.88 9.52
N PRO A 92 -2.42 5.51 10.52
CA PRO A 92 -3.77 5.00 10.26
C PRO A 92 -4.73 6.06 9.70
N TYR A 93 -4.47 7.33 9.98
CA TYR A 93 -5.35 8.44 9.61
C TYR A 93 -4.96 9.14 8.32
N ALA A 94 -3.96 8.63 7.60
CA ALA A 94 -3.51 9.17 6.34
C ALA A 94 -3.05 8.07 5.39
N GLY A 95 -3.39 8.22 4.10
CA GLY A 95 -2.85 7.36 3.07
C GLY A 95 -3.26 5.88 3.16
N GLY A 96 -4.54 5.60 3.44
CA GLY A 96 -5.03 4.23 3.48
C GLY A 96 -4.45 3.41 4.64
N GLY A 97 -4.21 4.06 5.77
CA GLY A 97 -3.79 3.41 7.00
C GLY A 97 -4.86 2.48 7.54
N THR A 98 -4.42 1.47 8.27
CA THR A 98 -5.24 0.48 8.97
C THR A 98 -4.94 0.54 10.46
N HIS A 99 -3.85 -0.04 10.91
CA HIS A 99 -3.29 0.12 12.25
C HIS A 99 -1.75 0.20 12.18
N LEU A 100 -1.07 0.52 13.29
CA LEU A 100 0.38 0.79 13.27
C LEU A 100 1.23 -0.38 12.79
N SER A 101 0.78 -1.64 13.05
CA SER A 101 1.53 -2.83 12.62
C SER A 101 1.61 -2.98 11.10
N ASP A 102 0.70 -2.34 10.34
CA ASP A 102 0.67 -2.41 8.89
C ASP A 102 1.58 -1.36 8.26
N VAL A 103 2.85 -1.71 8.15
CA VAL A 103 3.87 -0.80 7.62
C VAL A 103 3.94 -0.89 6.11
N SER A 104 3.86 0.27 5.47
CA SER A 104 4.08 0.41 4.03
C SER A 104 5.53 0.78 3.74
N VAL A 105 6.11 0.15 2.70
CA VAL A 105 7.39 0.52 2.11
C VAL A 105 7.12 1.03 0.70
N ILE A 106 7.50 2.26 0.41
CA ILE A 106 7.22 2.97 -0.85
C ILE A 106 8.54 3.34 -1.51
N TYR A 107 8.72 2.90 -2.76
CA TYR A 107 9.91 3.18 -3.57
C TYR A 107 9.51 3.96 -4.83
N PRO A 108 9.93 5.23 -4.98
CA PRO A 108 9.75 5.98 -6.20
C PRO A 108 10.69 5.47 -7.30
N VAL A 109 10.13 5.04 -8.41
CA VAL A 109 10.89 4.53 -9.55
C VAL A 109 11.23 5.67 -10.49
N PHE A 110 12.50 6.02 -10.54
CA PHE A 110 13.01 7.05 -11.43
C PHE A 110 13.48 6.47 -12.77
N TYR A 111 13.22 7.19 -13.84
CA TYR A 111 13.79 6.93 -15.15
C TYR A 111 14.22 8.28 -15.75
N LYS A 112 15.53 8.51 -15.88
CA LYS A 112 16.10 9.78 -16.36
C LYS A 112 15.57 10.98 -15.57
N GLU A 113 15.75 11.15 -14.35
CA GLU A 113 15.31 12.27 -13.50
C GLU A 113 13.78 12.44 -13.32
N GLU A 114 12.95 11.63 -14.00
CA GLU A 114 11.49 11.66 -13.86
C GLU A 114 11.01 10.47 -13.00
N VAL A 115 10.12 10.70 -12.03
CA VAL A 115 9.39 9.64 -11.35
C VAL A 115 8.33 9.10 -12.31
N ILE A 116 8.44 7.82 -12.68
CA ILE A 116 7.55 7.20 -13.67
C ILE A 116 6.57 6.19 -13.06
N ALA A 117 6.85 5.72 -11.88
CA ALA A 117 6.05 4.73 -11.16
C ALA A 117 6.42 4.75 -9.67
N PHE A 118 5.63 4.04 -8.87
CA PHE A 118 6.03 3.62 -7.52
C PHE A 118 5.84 2.11 -7.40
N THR A 119 6.75 1.48 -6.66
CA THR A 119 6.54 0.14 -6.14
C THR A 119 6.28 0.24 -4.65
N VAL A 120 5.25 -0.45 -4.19
CA VAL A 120 4.77 -0.34 -2.83
C VAL A 120 4.41 -1.70 -2.28
N ASN A 121 4.70 -1.91 -1.02
CA ASN A 121 4.14 -3.02 -0.26
C ASN A 121 3.63 -2.52 1.09
N LYS A 122 2.66 -3.23 1.63
CA LYS A 122 2.14 -3.05 2.99
C LYS A 122 2.13 -4.42 3.64
N ALA A 123 2.73 -4.55 4.81
CA ALA A 123 2.84 -5.81 5.52
C ALA A 123 2.62 -5.60 7.03
N HIS A 124 1.95 -6.57 7.66
CA HIS A 124 1.80 -6.60 9.10
C HIS A 124 3.13 -7.01 9.75
N TRP A 125 3.82 -6.06 10.40
CA TRP A 125 5.01 -6.35 11.18
C TRP A 125 4.62 -6.90 12.55
N THR A 126 5.26 -7.98 12.95
CA THR A 126 4.92 -8.69 14.20
C THR A 126 5.04 -7.81 15.43
N GLU A 127 5.95 -6.82 15.46
CA GLU A 127 6.24 -6.05 16.65
C GLU A 127 6.79 -4.66 16.33
N LEU A 128 6.16 -3.65 16.89
CA LEU A 128 6.53 -2.23 16.76
C LEU A 128 6.71 -1.54 18.14
N GLY A 129 6.86 -2.30 19.21
CA GLY A 129 6.89 -1.73 20.56
C GLY A 129 5.50 -1.54 21.14
N GLY A 130 5.31 -0.45 21.87
CA GLY A 130 4.04 -0.17 22.54
C GLY A 130 3.86 -0.91 23.86
N THR A 131 2.64 -0.88 24.38
CA THR A 131 2.33 -1.36 25.73
C THR A 131 2.41 -2.89 25.85
N PHE A 132 2.02 -3.63 24.81
CA PHE A 132 1.97 -5.09 24.82
C PHE A 132 2.88 -5.71 23.76
N PRO A 133 3.47 -6.89 24.05
CA PRO A 133 4.18 -7.67 23.04
C PRO A 133 3.27 -8.00 21.85
N GLY A 134 3.82 -7.88 20.62
CA GLY A 134 3.08 -8.06 19.38
C GLY A 134 2.33 -6.81 18.94
N SER A 135 2.44 -5.68 19.68
CA SER A 135 1.86 -4.37 19.33
C SER A 135 0.35 -4.36 19.08
N VAL A 136 -0.36 -5.42 19.48
CA VAL A 136 -1.83 -5.50 19.48
C VAL A 136 -2.34 -5.43 20.91
N SER A 137 -3.01 -4.35 21.23
CA SER A 137 -3.50 -4.07 22.58
C SER A 137 -5.02 -4.02 22.61
N THR A 138 -5.63 -4.78 23.52
CA THR A 138 -7.07 -4.71 23.82
C THR A 138 -7.43 -3.66 24.86
N VAL A 139 -6.45 -2.95 25.40
CA VAL A 139 -6.62 -1.93 26.46
C VAL A 139 -5.99 -0.58 26.09
N ALA A 140 -5.48 -0.42 24.86
CA ALA A 140 -5.01 0.86 24.36
C ALA A 140 -6.19 1.82 24.20
N THR A 141 -6.01 3.04 24.69
CA THR A 141 -6.98 4.14 24.59
C THR A 141 -6.50 5.24 23.66
N GLU A 142 -5.25 5.16 23.23
CA GLU A 142 -4.63 6.10 22.30
C GLU A 142 -3.54 5.41 21.47
N ILE A 143 -3.35 5.88 20.24
CA ILE A 143 -2.46 5.28 19.25
C ILE A 143 -1.00 5.17 19.73
N TYR A 144 -0.54 6.08 20.60
CA TYR A 144 0.84 6.08 21.12
C TYR A 144 1.15 4.85 21.98
N GLN A 145 0.13 4.15 22.48
CA GLN A 145 0.27 2.90 23.22
C GLN A 145 0.48 1.68 22.34
N GLU A 146 0.23 1.81 21.01
CA GLU A 146 0.29 0.71 20.05
C GLU A 146 1.68 0.51 19.43
N GLY A 147 2.60 1.47 19.57
CA GLY A 147 3.98 1.31 19.12
C GLY A 147 4.51 2.47 18.27
N LEU A 148 5.58 2.16 17.53
CA LEU A 148 6.26 3.14 16.69
C LEU A 148 5.36 3.64 15.55
N HIS A 149 5.32 4.96 15.40
CA HIS A 149 4.62 5.64 14.34
C HIS A 149 5.61 6.21 13.31
N PHE A 150 5.44 5.86 12.04
CA PHE A 150 6.24 6.32 10.90
C PHE A 150 5.42 7.27 10.01
N PRO A 151 5.50 8.59 10.23
CA PRO A 151 4.69 9.57 9.49
C PRO A 151 5.33 9.92 8.13
N PHE A 152 5.44 8.95 7.21
CA PHE A 152 6.09 9.10 5.91
C PHE A 152 7.54 9.57 6.03
N ILE A 153 8.42 8.72 6.52
CA ILE A 153 9.83 9.03 6.73
C ILE A 153 10.72 8.31 5.70
N LYS A 154 11.79 8.97 5.25
CA LYS A 154 12.78 8.36 4.36
C LYS A 154 13.68 7.42 5.15
N ILE A 155 13.50 6.11 5.01
CA ILE A 155 14.40 5.09 5.57
C ILE A 155 15.71 4.99 4.76
N LYS A 156 15.64 5.27 3.45
CA LYS A 156 16.80 5.58 2.60
C LYS A 156 16.63 6.95 1.99
N SER A 157 17.72 7.72 1.92
CA SER A 157 17.78 9.01 1.24
C SER A 157 18.85 8.96 0.15
N ALA A 158 18.45 9.10 -1.11
CA ALA A 158 19.33 8.99 -2.27
C ALA A 158 20.23 7.72 -2.22
N GLY A 159 19.64 6.59 -1.89
CA GLY A 159 20.32 5.29 -1.80
C GLY A 159 21.05 5.02 -0.47
N VAL A 160 21.18 6.01 0.40
CA VAL A 160 21.88 5.87 1.69
C VAL A 160 20.89 5.55 2.80
N LEU A 161 21.11 4.44 3.51
CA LEU A 161 20.29 4.02 4.64
C LEU A 161 20.43 5.03 5.80
N ASN A 162 19.32 5.32 6.47
CA ASN A 162 19.32 6.19 7.64
C ASN A 162 19.53 5.37 8.93
N ASP A 163 20.80 5.24 9.33
CA ASP A 163 21.21 4.45 10.51
C ASP A 163 20.52 4.93 11.80
N ALA A 164 20.25 6.24 11.94
CA ALA A 164 19.56 6.76 13.11
C ALA A 164 18.12 6.24 13.24
N ILE A 165 17.42 6.05 12.11
CA ILE A 165 16.07 5.43 12.12
C ILE A 165 16.17 3.94 12.42
N ILE A 166 17.17 3.25 11.88
CA ILE A 166 17.43 1.85 12.20
C ILE A 166 17.68 1.65 13.69
N ASP A 167 18.52 2.49 14.30
CA ASP A 167 18.81 2.45 15.72
C ASP A 167 17.59 2.82 16.58
N LEU A 168 16.77 3.77 16.12
CA LEU A 168 15.50 4.10 16.76
C LEU A 168 14.57 2.87 16.78
N ILE A 169 14.41 2.17 15.65
CA ILE A 169 13.58 0.97 15.58
C ILE A 169 14.13 -0.08 16.55
N LYS A 170 15.43 -0.41 16.47
CA LYS A 170 16.09 -1.40 17.36
C LYS A 170 15.85 -1.11 18.85
N GLY A 171 15.94 0.16 19.23
CA GLY A 171 15.80 0.57 20.63
C GLY A 171 14.38 0.54 21.18
N ASN A 172 13.37 0.43 20.30
CA ASN A 172 11.96 0.55 20.68
C ASN A 172 11.11 -0.70 20.42
N VAL A 173 11.67 -1.73 19.80
CA VAL A 173 10.97 -3.00 19.52
C VAL A 173 11.56 -4.14 20.33
N ARG A 174 10.76 -5.14 20.69
CA ARG A 174 11.20 -6.30 21.49
C ARG A 174 11.90 -7.36 20.64
N LEU A 175 11.61 -7.41 19.34
CA LEU A 175 12.15 -8.38 18.37
C LEU A 175 12.88 -7.67 17.24
N PRO A 176 13.99 -6.95 17.50
CA PRO A 176 14.63 -6.08 16.52
C PRO A 176 15.13 -6.82 15.26
N GLU A 177 15.60 -8.05 15.39
CA GLU A 177 16.07 -8.84 14.25
C GLU A 177 14.92 -9.18 13.30
N SER A 178 13.76 -9.60 13.85
CA SER A 178 12.57 -9.91 13.06
C SER A 178 12.00 -8.64 12.39
N THR A 179 11.80 -7.57 13.17
CA THR A 179 11.26 -6.30 12.66
C THR A 179 12.13 -5.70 11.56
N LEU A 180 13.45 -5.68 11.74
CA LEU A 180 14.37 -5.19 10.71
C LEU A 180 14.48 -6.15 9.52
N GLY A 181 14.38 -7.46 9.76
CA GLY A 181 14.30 -8.44 8.69
C GLY A 181 13.12 -8.20 7.77
N ASP A 182 11.94 -7.93 8.33
CA ASP A 182 10.74 -7.61 7.58
C ASP A 182 10.84 -6.25 6.85
N LEU A 183 11.45 -5.24 7.48
CA LEU A 183 11.79 -3.98 6.81
C LEU A 183 12.65 -4.21 5.55
N PHE A 184 13.75 -4.97 5.70
CA PHE A 184 14.64 -5.21 4.57
C PHE A 184 14.01 -6.12 3.50
N ALA A 185 13.15 -7.05 3.89
CA ALA A 185 12.34 -7.83 2.96
C ALA A 185 11.39 -6.95 2.14
N GLY A 186 10.71 -5.99 2.79
CA GLY A 186 9.86 -5.00 2.12
C GLY A 186 10.64 -4.12 1.15
N ILE A 187 11.83 -3.66 1.56
CA ILE A 187 12.74 -2.90 0.69
C ILE A 187 13.16 -3.74 -0.53
N ALA A 188 13.59 -4.98 -0.31
CA ALA A 188 14.02 -5.87 -1.38
C ALA A 188 12.89 -6.14 -2.40
N ALA A 189 11.67 -6.37 -1.92
CA ALA A 189 10.50 -6.55 -2.77
C ALA A 189 10.21 -5.32 -3.62
N ALA A 190 10.25 -4.11 -3.02
CA ALA A 190 10.05 -2.86 -3.74
C ALA A 190 11.15 -2.63 -4.80
N GLU A 191 12.42 -2.87 -4.46
CA GLU A 191 13.54 -2.76 -5.40
C GLU A 191 13.45 -3.77 -6.56
N VAL A 192 12.94 -4.99 -6.32
CA VAL A 192 12.66 -5.97 -7.40
C VAL A 192 11.66 -5.41 -8.39
N GLY A 193 10.53 -4.91 -7.91
CA GLY A 193 9.50 -4.29 -8.76
C GLY A 193 10.05 -3.12 -9.57
N ALA A 194 10.81 -2.23 -8.92
CA ALA A 194 11.42 -1.08 -9.58
C ALA A 194 12.35 -1.49 -10.73
N ARG A 195 13.22 -2.49 -10.51
CA ARG A 195 14.10 -3.02 -11.58
C ARG A 195 13.29 -3.60 -12.73
N ARG A 196 12.16 -4.28 -12.45
CA ARG A 196 11.29 -4.82 -13.50
C ARG A 196 10.63 -3.73 -14.32
N VAL A 197 10.11 -2.68 -13.69
CA VAL A 197 9.53 -1.51 -14.39
C VAL A 197 10.57 -0.86 -15.30
N ILE A 198 11.79 -0.61 -14.80
CA ILE A 198 12.89 -0.05 -15.60
C ILE A 198 13.23 -0.98 -16.79
N SER A 199 13.33 -2.29 -16.57
CA SER A 199 13.61 -3.26 -17.63
C SER A 199 12.54 -3.27 -18.74
N ILE A 200 11.26 -3.09 -18.38
CA ILE A 200 10.17 -2.94 -19.36
C ILE A 200 10.37 -1.69 -20.21
N ILE A 201 10.71 -0.56 -19.55
CA ILE A 201 10.94 0.71 -20.26
C ILE A 201 12.17 0.64 -21.18
N ASP A 202 13.26 0.04 -20.72
CA ASP A 202 14.48 -0.13 -21.52
C ASP A 202 14.21 -0.99 -22.77
N LYS A 203 13.36 -2.01 -22.63
CA LYS A 203 13.03 -2.92 -23.73
C LYS A 203 12.06 -2.31 -24.75
N TYR A 204 11.03 -1.61 -24.29
CA TYR A 204 9.92 -1.15 -25.14
C TYR A 204 9.90 0.36 -25.39
N GLY A 205 10.72 1.11 -24.67
CA GLY A 205 10.78 2.57 -24.70
C GLY A 205 9.75 3.25 -23.80
N LEU A 206 10.13 4.40 -23.23
CA LEU A 206 9.31 5.16 -22.29
C LEU A 206 7.96 5.59 -22.89
N ALA A 207 7.93 6.01 -24.16
CA ALA A 207 6.69 6.44 -24.81
C ALA A 207 5.68 5.27 -24.93
N THR A 208 6.16 4.06 -25.28
CA THR A 208 5.34 2.85 -25.35
C THR A 208 4.83 2.44 -23.99
N TYR A 209 5.67 2.50 -22.96
CA TYR A 209 5.27 2.25 -21.57
C TYR A 209 4.17 3.21 -21.10
N LYS A 210 4.35 4.54 -21.30
CA LYS A 210 3.35 5.55 -20.94
C LYS A 210 2.00 5.33 -21.66
N LYS A 211 2.05 4.92 -22.91
CA LYS A 211 0.83 4.56 -23.66
C LYS A 211 0.16 3.31 -23.09
N ALA A 212 0.93 2.23 -22.89
CA ALA A 212 0.43 0.97 -22.34
C ALA A 212 -0.26 1.19 -20.97
N LYS A 213 0.38 1.97 -20.11
CA LYS A 213 -0.16 2.36 -18.81
C LYS A 213 -1.53 3.04 -18.93
N ASN A 214 -1.66 4.05 -19.80
CA ASN A 214 -2.93 4.76 -19.99
C ASN A 214 -4.02 3.85 -20.56
N ASP A 215 -3.68 3.07 -21.60
CA ASP A 215 -4.63 2.12 -22.22
C ASP A 215 -5.11 1.07 -21.19
N PHE A 216 -4.25 0.71 -20.22
CA PHE A 216 -4.57 -0.25 -19.18
C PHE A 216 -5.53 0.34 -18.13
N LEU A 217 -5.30 1.57 -17.68
CA LEU A 217 -6.20 2.27 -16.76
C LEU A 217 -7.58 2.49 -17.41
N ASP A 218 -7.62 2.96 -18.67
CA ASP A 218 -8.84 3.13 -19.43
C ASP A 218 -9.59 1.81 -19.65
N TYR A 219 -8.86 0.70 -19.84
CA TYR A 219 -9.46 -0.63 -19.93
C TYR A 219 -10.11 -1.05 -18.61
N GLY A 220 -9.40 -0.86 -17.49
CA GLY A 220 -9.91 -1.15 -16.15
C GLY A 220 -11.19 -0.38 -15.84
N GLU A 221 -11.21 0.93 -16.11
CA GLU A 221 -12.41 1.77 -15.94
C GLU A 221 -13.59 1.24 -16.76
N ARG A 222 -13.39 0.95 -18.05
CA ARG A 222 -14.45 0.40 -18.92
C ARG A 222 -14.98 -0.93 -18.38
N MET A 223 -14.10 -1.82 -17.90
CA MET A 223 -14.51 -3.11 -17.33
C MET A 223 -15.31 -2.94 -16.04
N CYS A 224 -14.95 -2.00 -15.18
CA CYS A 224 -15.71 -1.67 -13.98
C CYS A 224 -17.09 -1.11 -14.33
N ILE A 225 -17.18 -0.17 -15.25
CA ILE A 225 -18.46 0.40 -15.74
C ILE A 225 -19.34 -0.69 -16.34
N GLU A 226 -18.77 -1.62 -17.13
CA GLU A 226 -19.56 -2.71 -17.70
C GLU A 226 -20.08 -3.67 -16.61
N ALA A 227 -19.27 -3.97 -15.61
CA ALA A 227 -19.69 -4.80 -14.48
C ALA A 227 -20.78 -4.14 -13.62
N LEU A 228 -20.80 -2.81 -13.52
CA LEU A 228 -21.85 -2.09 -12.79
C LEU A 228 -23.23 -2.29 -13.39
N LYS A 229 -23.34 -2.53 -14.70
CA LYS A 229 -24.63 -2.77 -15.37
C LYS A 229 -25.35 -4.03 -14.91
N ASP A 230 -24.62 -4.97 -14.30
CA ASP A 230 -25.22 -6.18 -13.73
C ASP A 230 -25.91 -5.91 -12.37
N ILE A 231 -25.67 -4.74 -11.79
CA ILE A 231 -26.29 -4.30 -10.53
C ILE A 231 -27.40 -3.30 -10.85
N PRO A 232 -28.66 -3.57 -10.46
CA PRO A 232 -29.73 -2.61 -10.71
C PRO A 232 -29.44 -1.22 -10.15
N ASN A 233 -29.72 -0.18 -10.92
CA ASN A 233 -29.59 1.20 -10.44
C ASN A 233 -30.51 1.42 -9.24
N GLY A 234 -29.99 2.09 -8.20
CA GLY A 234 -30.77 2.32 -7.00
C GLY A 234 -29.95 2.76 -5.81
N ILE A 235 -30.64 2.89 -4.69
CA ILE A 235 -30.05 3.20 -3.40
C ILE A 235 -30.26 1.99 -2.48
N TYR A 236 -29.17 1.42 -2.01
CA TYR A 236 -29.16 0.30 -1.09
C TYR A 236 -28.67 0.78 0.26
N LYS A 237 -29.29 0.31 1.35
CA LYS A 237 -28.94 0.71 2.72
C LYS A 237 -28.67 -0.53 3.55
N GLY A 238 -27.63 -0.45 4.36
CA GLY A 238 -27.29 -1.45 5.37
C GLY A 238 -26.92 -0.77 6.69
N GLU A 239 -27.21 -1.46 7.77
CA GLU A 239 -26.84 -1.03 9.12
C GLU A 239 -26.41 -2.25 9.93
N THR A 240 -25.34 -2.10 10.70
CA THR A 240 -24.87 -3.06 11.68
C THR A 240 -24.31 -2.32 12.90
N THR A 241 -23.91 -3.07 13.93
CA THR A 241 -23.30 -2.48 15.13
C THR A 241 -22.04 -3.21 15.51
N ILE A 242 -21.07 -2.46 16.05
CA ILE A 242 -20.00 -3.01 16.90
C ILE A 242 -20.56 -2.96 18.31
N GLU A 243 -20.61 -4.11 18.99
CA GLU A 243 -21.33 -4.27 20.25
C GLU A 243 -20.72 -3.43 21.38
N ASP A 244 -19.39 -3.44 21.51
CA ASP A 244 -18.65 -2.65 22.49
C ASP A 244 -17.20 -2.40 22.03
N ASN A 245 -16.52 -1.48 22.72
CA ASN A 245 -15.10 -1.15 22.48
C ASN A 245 -14.13 -1.87 23.44
N GLY A 246 -14.58 -2.86 24.19
CA GLY A 246 -13.79 -3.52 25.22
C GLY A 246 -13.71 -2.77 26.54
N PHE A 247 -14.28 -1.57 26.64
CA PHE A 247 -14.32 -0.74 27.85
C PHE A 247 -15.75 -0.56 28.42
N GLY A 248 -16.72 -1.27 27.86
CA GLY A 248 -18.12 -1.23 28.30
C GLY A 248 -18.92 -0.09 27.70
N GLU A 249 -18.44 0.54 26.64
CA GLU A 249 -19.18 1.52 25.84
C GLU A 249 -19.64 0.90 24.54
N GLY A 250 -20.84 1.26 24.08
CA GLY A 250 -21.49 0.76 22.85
C GLY A 250 -23.02 0.69 23.04
N PRO A 251 -23.77 0.13 22.07
CA PRO A 251 -23.29 -0.29 20.74
C PRO A 251 -22.97 0.89 19.82
N PHE A 252 -22.02 0.68 18.90
CA PHE A 252 -21.59 1.68 17.92
C PHE A 252 -22.22 1.36 16.55
N PRO A 253 -23.19 2.15 16.05
CA PRO A 253 -23.80 1.89 14.75
C PRO A 253 -22.85 2.17 13.59
N ILE A 254 -22.83 1.28 12.62
CA ILE A 254 -22.18 1.45 11.33
C ILE A 254 -23.27 1.42 10.27
N LYS A 255 -23.33 2.49 9.47
CA LYS A 255 -24.32 2.67 8.40
C LYS A 255 -23.62 2.77 7.06
N ALA A 256 -24.19 2.13 6.05
CA ALA A 256 -23.74 2.27 4.68
C ALA A 256 -24.94 2.59 3.78
N LYS A 257 -24.76 3.59 2.91
CA LYS A 257 -25.67 3.89 1.81
C LYS A 257 -24.90 3.77 0.51
N ILE A 258 -25.27 2.77 -0.30
CA ILE A 258 -24.68 2.54 -1.60
C ILE A 258 -25.61 3.11 -2.67
N THR A 259 -25.09 3.99 -3.51
CA THR A 259 -25.80 4.49 -4.70
C THR A 259 -25.15 3.89 -5.92
N VAL A 260 -25.93 3.18 -6.74
CA VAL A 260 -25.50 2.59 -8.00
C VAL A 260 -26.21 3.29 -9.14
N THR A 261 -25.43 3.71 -10.13
CA THR A 261 -25.88 4.21 -11.43
C THR A 261 -25.21 3.42 -12.56
N ASP A 262 -25.51 3.74 -13.80
CA ASP A 262 -24.88 3.07 -14.96
C ASP A 262 -23.35 3.22 -15.00
N THR A 263 -22.80 4.22 -14.30
CA THR A 263 -21.37 4.59 -14.37
C THR A 263 -20.70 4.82 -13.01
N GLU A 264 -21.47 4.80 -11.91
CA GLU A 264 -20.94 5.15 -10.60
C GLU A 264 -21.40 4.16 -9.53
N PHE A 265 -20.47 3.86 -8.61
CA PHE A 265 -20.74 3.15 -7.37
C PHE A 265 -20.25 4.02 -6.21
N ILE A 266 -21.18 4.60 -5.45
CA ILE A 266 -20.88 5.53 -4.37
C ILE A 266 -21.20 4.85 -3.05
N ALA A 267 -20.20 4.67 -2.18
CA ALA A 267 -20.36 4.20 -0.80
C ALA A 267 -20.28 5.40 0.16
N ASP A 268 -21.38 5.64 0.87
CA ASP A 268 -21.51 6.72 1.85
C ASP A 268 -21.76 6.12 3.24
N PHE A 269 -20.83 6.35 4.15
CA PHE A 269 -20.87 5.87 5.54
C PHE A 269 -21.33 6.94 6.55
N ASN A 270 -21.86 8.07 6.08
CA ASN A 270 -22.40 9.10 6.93
C ASN A 270 -23.54 8.58 7.82
N GLY A 271 -23.50 8.94 9.09
CA GLY A 271 -24.42 8.46 10.11
C GLY A 271 -23.92 7.24 10.89
N SER A 272 -22.73 6.74 10.56
CA SER A 272 -21.99 5.83 11.45
C SER A 272 -21.53 6.58 12.71
N HIS A 273 -21.24 5.83 13.78
CA HIS A 273 -20.69 6.40 15.00
C HIS A 273 -19.31 7.04 14.69
N PRO A 274 -19.03 8.22 15.25
CA PRO A 274 -17.66 8.79 15.18
C PRO A 274 -16.65 7.85 15.80
N GLN A 275 -15.42 7.92 15.28
CA GLN A 275 -14.29 7.17 15.83
C GLN A 275 -13.89 7.70 17.21
#